data_c003d3988acc69446a356f41af9baca8
#
_entry.id   c003d3988acc69446a356f41af9baca8
#
_cell.length_a   1.000
_cell.length_b   1.000
_cell.length_c   1.000
_cell.angle_alpha   90.00
_cell.angle_beta   90.00
_cell.angle_gamma   90.00
#
_symmetry.space_group_name_H-M   'P 1'
#
loop_
_entity.id
_entity.type
_entity.pdbx_description
1 polymer ?
#
loop_
_entity_poly.entity_id
_entity_poly.type
_entity_poly.pdbx_seq_one_letter_code
_entity_poly.pdbx_strand_id
1 'polypeptide(L)'
;MMDEIEIRRAIASDAPLISELVTNTIRISNSADYPASVIERVIGNFSADAILKLMDSRNVWIALQGGEPVGTASLDGDTVRTVFVSPTAQRRGIGRRVMQTVEAAAFANGIKALQVPASLTARNFYARLGYSEVREVLFGEELTVVMEKQID
;
A
#
# COMPACT_ATOMS: atom_id res chain seq x y z
N MET A 1 -14.64 -20.87 11.48
CA MET A 1 -14.70 -19.48 11.94
C MET A 1 -13.57 -18.68 11.27
N MET A 2 -13.91 -17.52 10.73
CA MET A 2 -12.88 -16.69 10.09
C MET A 2 -12.08 -15.95 11.16
N ASP A 3 -10.75 -15.96 10.99
CA ASP A 3 -9.89 -15.21 11.89
C ASP A 3 -10.11 -13.71 11.70
N GLU A 4 -10.08 -12.96 12.78
CA GLU A 4 -10.19 -11.52 12.74
C GLU A 4 -8.93 -10.90 12.14
N ILE A 5 -9.10 -9.75 11.47
CA ILE A 5 -8.01 -8.98 10.95
C ILE A 5 -7.49 -8.04 12.04
N GLU A 6 -6.21 -8.15 12.36
CA GLU A 6 -5.52 -7.22 13.23
C GLU A 6 -4.73 -6.23 12.36
N ILE A 7 -4.90 -4.94 12.59
CA ILE A 7 -4.11 -3.91 11.91
C ILE A 7 -3.37 -3.12 12.99
N ARG A 8 -2.04 -3.12 12.90
CA ARG A 8 -1.19 -2.43 13.88
C ARG A 8 -0.01 -1.76 13.17
N ARG A 9 0.67 -0.90 13.92
CA ARG A 9 1.92 -0.32 13.44
C ARG A 9 2.96 -1.43 13.29
N ALA A 10 3.67 -1.40 12.18
CA ALA A 10 4.75 -2.35 11.93
C ALA A 10 5.97 -2.01 12.77
N ILE A 11 6.70 -3.03 13.19
CA ILE A 11 7.98 -2.93 13.90
C ILE A 11 9.08 -3.52 13.03
N ALA A 12 10.34 -3.30 13.39
CA ALA A 12 11.47 -3.69 12.56
C ALA A 12 11.46 -5.19 12.18
N SER A 13 11.03 -6.05 13.10
CA SER A 13 10.96 -7.49 12.84
C SER A 13 9.90 -7.89 11.81
N ASP A 14 9.00 -6.97 11.45
CA ASP A 14 8.01 -7.20 10.40
C ASP A 14 8.56 -6.96 8.99
N ALA A 15 9.72 -6.34 8.85
CA ALA A 15 10.26 -5.94 7.55
C ALA A 15 10.40 -7.11 6.56
N PRO A 16 10.94 -8.29 6.94
CA PRO A 16 10.99 -9.43 6.03
C PRO A 16 9.60 -9.90 5.58
N LEU A 17 8.62 -9.89 6.48
CA LEU A 17 7.24 -10.30 6.18
C LEU A 17 6.58 -9.31 5.20
N ILE A 18 6.79 -8.03 5.41
CA ILE A 18 6.25 -6.98 4.53
C ILE A 18 6.91 -7.08 3.15
N SER A 19 8.23 -7.26 3.10
CA SER A 19 8.96 -7.43 1.84
C SER A 19 8.40 -8.59 1.03
N GLU A 20 8.23 -9.74 1.64
CA GLU A 20 7.68 -10.93 0.99
C GLU A 20 6.25 -10.69 0.49
N LEU A 21 5.41 -10.09 1.33
CA LEU A 21 4.03 -9.75 0.97
C LEU A 21 3.99 -8.82 -0.25
N VAL A 22 4.76 -7.75 -0.23
CA VAL A 22 4.77 -6.74 -1.29
C VAL A 22 5.29 -7.33 -2.60
N THR A 23 6.44 -8.00 -2.56
CA THR A 23 7.05 -8.53 -3.78
C THR A 23 6.19 -9.62 -4.42
N ASN A 24 5.62 -10.51 -3.61
CA ASN A 24 4.72 -11.55 -4.10
C ASN A 24 3.44 -10.95 -4.72
N THR A 25 2.88 -9.94 -4.07
CA THR A 25 1.67 -9.27 -4.57
C THR A 25 1.94 -8.56 -5.91
N ILE A 26 3.07 -7.87 -6.02
CA ILE A 26 3.45 -7.19 -7.26
C ILE A 26 3.57 -8.21 -8.40
N ARG A 27 4.24 -9.33 -8.18
CA ARG A 27 4.40 -10.36 -9.21
C ARG A 27 3.08 -10.94 -9.69
N ILE A 28 2.14 -11.14 -8.78
CA ILE A 28 0.85 -11.77 -9.12
C ILE A 28 -0.14 -10.73 -9.64
N SER A 29 -0.33 -9.61 -8.93
CA SER A 29 -1.42 -8.68 -9.20
C SER A 29 -1.08 -7.61 -10.24
N ASN A 30 0.19 -7.20 -10.34
CA ASN A 30 0.57 -6.10 -11.23
C ASN A 30 1.11 -6.58 -12.58
N SER A 31 1.40 -7.87 -12.73
CA SER A 31 2.03 -8.40 -13.93
C SER A 31 1.19 -8.24 -15.21
N ALA A 32 -0.13 -8.13 -15.07
CA ALA A 32 -1.01 -7.92 -16.22
C ALA A 32 -0.97 -6.48 -16.76
N ASP A 33 -0.55 -5.51 -15.92
CA ASP A 33 -0.63 -4.07 -16.25
C ASP A 33 0.72 -3.44 -16.53
N TYR A 34 1.83 -4.13 -16.26
CA TYR A 34 3.18 -3.61 -16.45
C TYR A 34 4.11 -4.63 -17.11
N PRO A 35 5.09 -4.17 -17.92
CA PRO A 35 6.11 -5.06 -18.48
C PRO A 35 6.96 -5.73 -17.38
N ALA A 36 7.53 -6.90 -17.69
CA ALA A 36 8.36 -7.64 -16.74
C ALA A 36 9.55 -6.82 -16.24
N SER A 37 10.16 -6.00 -17.09
CA SER A 37 11.27 -5.14 -16.68
C SER A 37 10.88 -4.12 -15.62
N VAL A 38 9.66 -3.57 -15.72
CA VAL A 38 9.13 -2.64 -14.73
C VAL A 38 8.86 -3.38 -13.42
N ILE A 39 8.25 -4.56 -13.48
CA ILE A 39 7.95 -5.38 -12.31
C ILE A 39 9.24 -5.68 -11.52
N GLU A 40 10.30 -6.15 -12.17
CA GLU A 40 11.55 -6.49 -11.48
C GLU A 40 12.23 -5.25 -10.89
N ARG A 41 12.18 -4.11 -11.59
CA ARG A 41 12.73 -2.86 -11.05
C ARG A 41 12.00 -2.42 -9.79
N VAL A 42 10.67 -2.46 -9.82
CA VAL A 42 9.85 -2.04 -8.68
C VAL A 42 10.08 -2.97 -7.49
N ILE A 43 10.13 -4.28 -7.72
CA ILE A 43 10.39 -5.26 -6.65
C ILE A 43 11.72 -4.97 -5.95
N GLY A 44 12.75 -4.56 -6.70
CA GLY A 44 14.05 -4.23 -6.14
C GLY A 44 14.00 -3.13 -5.08
N ASN A 45 12.95 -2.30 -5.08
CA ASN A 45 12.78 -1.24 -4.10
C ASN A 45 12.15 -1.71 -2.77
N PHE A 46 11.79 -2.99 -2.66
CA PHE A 46 11.05 -3.51 -1.50
C PHE A 46 11.73 -4.71 -0.84
N SER A 47 13.06 -4.74 -0.84
CA SER A 47 13.81 -5.70 -0.03
C SER A 47 13.55 -5.44 1.47
N ALA A 48 13.87 -6.41 2.33
CA ALA A 48 13.71 -6.23 3.77
C ALA A 48 14.49 -5.00 4.27
N ASP A 49 15.71 -4.78 3.77
CA ASP A 49 16.51 -3.61 4.14
C ASP A 49 15.87 -2.31 3.66
N ALA A 50 15.30 -2.31 2.46
CA ALA A 50 14.59 -1.15 1.95
C ALA A 50 13.35 -0.83 2.79
N ILE A 51 12.60 -1.85 3.21
CA ILE A 51 11.44 -1.68 4.11
C ILE A 51 11.89 -1.07 5.44
N LEU A 52 13.01 -1.55 6.02
CA LEU A 52 13.54 -0.98 7.26
C LEU A 52 13.85 0.51 7.11
N LYS A 53 14.44 0.91 5.98
CA LYS A 53 14.71 2.33 5.72
C LYS A 53 13.44 3.15 5.59
N LEU A 54 12.42 2.60 4.95
CA LEU A 54 11.12 3.28 4.82
C LEU A 54 10.49 3.51 6.19
N MET A 55 10.66 2.59 7.14
CA MET A 55 10.13 2.72 8.49
C MET A 55 10.74 3.90 9.27
N ASP A 56 11.93 4.35 8.90
CA ASP A 56 12.58 5.50 9.55
C ASP A 56 11.90 6.83 9.17
N SER A 57 11.30 6.91 7.99
CA SER A 57 10.72 8.15 7.47
C SER A 57 9.21 8.12 7.31
N ARG A 58 8.58 6.96 7.47
CA ARG A 58 7.13 6.77 7.26
C ARG A 58 6.52 6.03 8.42
N ASN A 59 5.21 6.23 8.58
CA ASN A 59 4.41 5.37 9.44
C ASN A 59 3.95 4.17 8.61
N VAL A 60 4.30 2.97 9.05
CA VAL A 60 3.97 1.73 8.32
C VAL A 60 3.04 0.88 9.18
N TRP A 61 1.99 0.34 8.55
CA TRP A 61 1.05 -0.57 9.20
C TRP A 61 1.11 -1.94 8.52
N ILE A 62 0.83 -2.97 9.30
CA ILE A 62 0.70 -4.33 8.82
C ILE A 62 -0.66 -4.87 9.24
N ALA A 63 -1.32 -5.57 8.33
CA ALA A 63 -2.57 -6.28 8.60
C ALA A 63 -2.27 -7.77 8.67
N LEU A 64 -2.76 -8.41 9.72
CA LEU A 64 -2.52 -9.82 10.01
C LEU A 64 -3.86 -10.54 10.14
N GLN A 65 -3.92 -11.75 9.63
CA GLN A 65 -5.07 -12.64 9.81
C GLN A 65 -4.54 -13.98 10.31
N GLY A 66 -4.93 -14.36 11.54
CA GLY A 66 -4.39 -15.57 12.15
C GLY A 66 -2.87 -15.58 12.25
N GLY A 67 -2.24 -14.40 12.43
CA GLY A 67 -0.79 -14.25 12.47
C GLY A 67 -0.12 -14.16 11.10
N GLU A 68 -0.87 -14.34 10.01
CA GLU A 68 -0.32 -14.26 8.65
C GLU A 68 -0.44 -12.84 8.09
N PRO A 69 0.62 -12.29 7.49
CA PRO A 69 0.55 -10.97 6.85
C PRO A 69 -0.38 -11.01 5.63
N VAL A 70 -1.39 -10.15 5.62
CA VAL A 70 -2.36 -10.07 4.53
C VAL A 70 -2.44 -8.70 3.90
N GLY A 71 -1.84 -7.69 4.51
CA GLY A 71 -1.84 -6.34 3.94
C GLY A 71 -0.82 -5.44 4.61
N THR A 72 -0.48 -4.35 3.92
CA THR A 72 0.39 -3.30 4.43
C THR A 72 0.03 -1.98 3.79
N ALA A 73 0.36 -0.89 4.46
CA ALA A 73 0.25 0.47 3.94
C ALA A 73 1.20 1.37 4.70
N SER A 74 1.57 2.49 4.10
CA SER A 74 2.40 3.48 4.78
C SER A 74 1.90 4.89 4.53
N LEU A 75 2.22 5.79 5.43
CA LEU A 75 1.91 7.21 5.35
C LEU A 75 3.20 8.01 5.47
N ASP A 76 3.48 8.80 4.43
CA ASP A 76 4.65 9.66 4.32
C ASP A 76 4.13 11.10 4.23
N GLY A 77 4.07 11.80 5.37
CA GLY A 77 3.44 13.11 5.44
C GLY A 77 1.95 13.03 5.07
N ASP A 78 1.57 13.63 3.95
CA ASP A 78 0.20 13.60 3.42
C ASP A 78 0.01 12.58 2.29
N THR A 79 1.01 11.73 2.04
CA THR A 79 1.03 10.81 0.91
C THR A 79 0.97 9.38 1.39
N VAL A 80 -0.01 8.64 0.93
CA VAL A 80 -0.14 7.20 1.16
C VAL A 80 0.75 6.48 0.16
N ARG A 81 1.55 5.54 0.64
CA ARG A 81 2.48 4.78 -0.19
C ARG A 81 2.47 3.31 0.18
N THR A 82 2.85 2.47 -0.77
CA THR A 82 3.09 1.04 -0.55
C THR A 82 1.89 0.34 0.08
N VAL A 83 0.73 0.47 -0.57
CA VAL A 83 -0.49 -0.22 -0.14
C VAL A 83 -0.60 -1.51 -0.94
N PHE A 84 -0.54 -2.64 -0.24
CA PHE A 84 -0.66 -3.97 -0.87
C PHE A 84 -1.51 -4.88 0.00
N VAL A 85 -2.34 -5.68 -0.66
CA VAL A 85 -3.14 -6.73 -0.01
C VAL A 85 -2.77 -8.04 -0.70
N SER A 86 -2.53 -9.07 0.10
CA SER A 86 -2.19 -10.40 -0.40
C SER A 86 -3.22 -10.86 -1.45
N PRO A 87 -2.78 -11.42 -2.60
CA PRO A 87 -3.69 -11.89 -3.63
C PRO A 87 -4.72 -12.90 -3.12
N THR A 88 -4.34 -13.74 -2.16
CA THR A 88 -5.25 -14.74 -1.58
C THR A 88 -6.28 -14.13 -0.64
N ALA A 89 -6.08 -12.90 -0.20
CA ALA A 89 -6.94 -12.22 0.77
C ALA A 89 -7.67 -11.01 0.16
N GLN A 90 -7.52 -10.75 -1.13
CA GLN A 90 -8.23 -9.67 -1.81
C GLN A 90 -9.73 -9.93 -1.85
N ARG A 91 -10.52 -8.85 -1.96
CA ARG A 91 -11.99 -8.86 -2.00
C ARG A 91 -12.65 -9.23 -0.66
N ARG A 92 -11.89 -9.19 0.45
CA ARG A 92 -12.42 -9.43 1.80
C ARG A 92 -12.54 -8.13 2.63
N GLY A 93 -12.37 -6.97 1.98
CA GLY A 93 -12.44 -5.68 2.67
C GLY A 93 -11.19 -5.31 3.45
N ILE A 94 -10.10 -6.06 3.31
CA ILE A 94 -8.85 -5.80 4.03
C ILE A 94 -8.23 -4.47 3.59
N GLY A 95 -8.17 -4.22 2.28
CA GLY A 95 -7.63 -2.97 1.74
C GLY A 95 -8.40 -1.76 2.24
N ARG A 96 -9.73 -1.84 2.28
CA ARG A 96 -10.57 -0.77 2.82
C ARG A 96 -10.24 -0.51 4.29
N ARG A 97 -10.14 -1.55 5.10
CA ARG A 97 -9.84 -1.42 6.53
C ARG A 97 -8.46 -0.82 6.76
N VAL A 98 -7.47 -1.26 5.99
CA VAL A 98 -6.11 -0.70 6.06
C VAL A 98 -6.15 0.78 5.71
N MET A 99 -6.84 1.17 4.64
CA MET A 99 -6.96 2.57 4.25
C MET A 99 -7.71 3.40 5.28
N GLN A 100 -8.76 2.86 5.91
CA GLN A 100 -9.47 3.54 6.98
C GLN A 100 -8.52 3.83 8.15
N THR A 101 -7.65 2.89 8.49
CA THR A 101 -6.64 3.08 9.55
C THR A 101 -5.67 4.20 9.20
N VAL A 102 -5.17 4.22 7.96
CA VAL A 102 -4.26 5.26 7.48
C VAL A 102 -4.95 6.63 7.48
N GLU A 103 -6.17 6.69 6.98
CA GLU A 103 -6.93 7.94 6.91
C GLU A 103 -7.21 8.49 8.31
N ALA A 104 -7.56 7.62 9.26
CA ALA A 104 -7.79 8.03 10.65
C ALA A 104 -6.51 8.60 11.28
N ALA A 105 -5.36 7.96 11.02
CA ALA A 105 -4.08 8.44 11.54
C ALA A 105 -3.71 9.79 10.93
N ALA A 106 -3.93 9.97 9.63
CA ALA A 106 -3.67 11.22 8.93
C ALA A 106 -4.57 12.34 9.47
N PHE A 107 -5.84 12.06 9.65
CA PHE A 107 -6.80 13.03 10.19
C PHE A 107 -6.39 13.46 11.61
N ALA A 108 -5.97 12.50 12.45
CA ALA A 108 -5.53 12.79 13.81
C ALA A 108 -4.29 13.69 13.83
N ASN A 109 -3.47 13.67 12.78
CA ASN A 109 -2.31 14.52 12.62
C ASN A 109 -2.59 15.86 11.93
N GLY A 110 -3.87 16.18 11.68
CA GLY A 110 -4.27 17.45 11.10
C GLY A 110 -4.22 17.49 9.56
N ILE A 111 -4.03 16.35 8.91
CA ILE A 111 -4.01 16.27 7.45
C ILE A 111 -5.44 16.33 6.93
N LYS A 112 -5.70 17.21 5.95
CA LYS A 112 -7.03 17.42 5.41
C LYS A 112 -7.25 16.78 4.05
N ALA A 113 -6.18 16.50 3.34
CA ALA A 113 -6.24 15.85 2.04
C ALA A 113 -5.10 14.85 1.93
N LEU A 114 -5.42 13.63 1.50
CA LEU A 114 -4.42 12.60 1.25
C LEU A 114 -4.20 12.45 -0.24
N GLN A 115 -2.94 12.25 -0.60
CA GLN A 115 -2.54 11.88 -1.95
C GLN A 115 -2.09 10.43 -1.97
N VAL A 116 -2.30 9.75 -3.09
CA VAL A 116 -1.78 8.41 -3.32
C VAL A 116 -1.28 8.29 -4.76
N PRO A 117 0.01 7.95 -4.96
CA PRO A 117 0.51 7.61 -6.29
C PRO A 117 0.10 6.17 -6.59
N ALA A 118 -1.06 6.02 -7.23
CA ALA A 118 -1.66 4.73 -7.49
C ALA A 118 -1.02 4.05 -8.70
N SER A 119 -0.78 2.75 -8.59
CA SER A 119 -0.45 1.94 -9.76
C SER A 119 -1.68 1.81 -10.66
N LEU A 120 -1.46 1.48 -11.93
CA LEU A 120 -2.57 1.22 -12.87
C LEU A 120 -3.48 0.10 -12.34
N THR A 121 -2.88 -0.90 -11.68
CA THR A 121 -3.61 -2.02 -11.09
C THR A 121 -4.56 -1.56 -9.98
N ALA A 122 -4.17 -0.57 -9.19
CA ALA A 122 -4.88 -0.18 -7.97
C ALA A 122 -5.80 1.04 -8.14
N ARG A 123 -5.77 1.75 -9.26
CA ARG A 123 -6.52 3.01 -9.38
C ARG A 123 -8.02 2.86 -9.16
N ASN A 124 -8.62 1.77 -9.62
CA ASN A 124 -10.06 1.54 -9.41
C ASN A 124 -10.39 1.27 -7.94
N PHE A 125 -9.48 0.62 -7.22
CA PHE A 125 -9.64 0.42 -5.78
C PHE A 125 -9.71 1.77 -5.05
N TYR A 126 -8.78 2.68 -5.36
CA TYR A 126 -8.80 4.01 -4.72
C TYR A 126 -10.00 4.84 -5.16
N ALA A 127 -10.40 4.75 -6.42
CA ALA A 127 -11.59 5.46 -6.90
C ALA A 127 -12.84 5.06 -6.10
N ARG A 128 -12.98 3.77 -5.79
CA ARG A 128 -14.11 3.29 -4.98
C ARG A 128 -14.05 3.77 -3.53
N LEU A 129 -12.88 4.15 -3.04
CA LEU A 129 -12.71 4.71 -1.70
C LEU A 129 -12.90 6.23 -1.66
N GLY A 130 -13.20 6.86 -2.81
CA GLY A 130 -13.45 8.29 -2.89
C GLY A 130 -12.26 9.13 -3.35
N TYR A 131 -11.20 8.50 -3.83
CA TYR A 131 -10.06 9.22 -4.41
C TYR A 131 -10.34 9.58 -5.86
N SER A 132 -9.93 10.78 -6.26
CA SER A 132 -10.08 11.29 -7.62
C SER A 132 -8.72 11.45 -8.28
N GLU A 133 -8.62 11.13 -9.56
CA GLU A 133 -7.38 11.27 -10.32
C GLU A 133 -7.02 12.75 -10.50
N VAL A 134 -5.77 13.10 -10.22
CA VAL A 134 -5.26 14.47 -10.33
C VAL A 134 -4.32 14.62 -11.53
N ARG A 135 -3.37 13.69 -11.67
CA ARG A 135 -2.38 13.72 -12.76
C ARG A 135 -1.72 12.36 -12.94
N GLU A 136 -1.10 12.20 -14.09
CA GLU A 136 -0.26 11.03 -14.37
C GLU A 136 1.21 11.42 -14.23
N VAL A 137 2.04 10.50 -13.72
CA VAL A 137 3.48 10.67 -13.58
C VAL A 137 4.16 9.43 -14.14
N LEU A 138 5.13 9.65 -15.04
CA LEU A 138 5.88 8.57 -15.66
C LEU A 138 7.30 8.55 -15.09
N PHE A 139 7.68 7.41 -14.49
CA PHE A 139 9.04 7.16 -14.01
C PHE A 139 9.65 6.07 -14.88
N GLY A 140 10.44 6.47 -15.91
CA GLY A 140 10.89 5.51 -16.91
C GLY A 140 9.69 4.92 -17.64
N GLU A 141 9.46 3.62 -17.50
CA GLU A 141 8.31 2.92 -18.09
C GLU A 141 7.16 2.73 -17.10
N GLU A 142 7.34 3.17 -15.86
CA GLU A 142 6.33 3.03 -14.81
C GLU A 142 5.38 4.21 -14.82
N LEU A 143 4.14 3.98 -15.23
CA LEU A 143 3.08 4.99 -15.19
C LEU A 143 2.34 4.90 -13.86
N THR A 144 2.26 6.03 -13.17
CA THR A 144 1.59 6.18 -11.89
C THR A 144 0.50 7.25 -12.01
N VAL A 145 -0.64 7.01 -11.42
CA VAL A 145 -1.74 7.98 -11.37
C VAL A 145 -1.81 8.56 -9.97
N VAL A 146 -1.56 9.86 -9.84
CA VAL A 146 -1.69 10.53 -8.53
C VAL A 146 -3.15 10.81 -8.29
N MET A 147 -3.66 10.32 -7.16
CA MET A 147 -5.05 10.48 -6.76
C MET A 147 -5.12 11.21 -5.43
N GLU A 148 -6.26 11.87 -5.16
CA GLU A 148 -6.43 12.69 -3.95
C GLU A 148 -7.81 12.49 -3.36
N LYS A 149 -7.89 12.54 -2.02
CA LYS A 149 -9.15 12.49 -1.29
C LYS A 149 -9.12 13.50 -0.15
N GLN A 150 -10.18 14.28 -0.02
CA GLN A 150 -10.39 15.10 1.18
C GLN A 150 -10.84 14.18 2.30
N ILE A 151 -10.22 14.32 3.47
CA ILE A 151 -10.54 13.52 4.65
C ILE A 151 -11.08 14.42 5.77
N ASP A 152 -12.16 13.97 6.38
CA ASP A 152 -12.84 14.70 7.46
C ASP A 152 -12.77 13.94 8.76
#